data_ce6136a2413712eb78f42e49294bac1e
#
_entry.id   ce6136a2413712eb78f42e49294bac1e
#
_cell.length_a   1.000
_cell.length_b   1.000
_cell.length_c   1.000
_cell.angle_alpha   90.00
_cell.angle_beta   90.00
_cell.angle_gamma   90.00
#
_symmetry.space_group_name_H-M   'P 1'
#
loop_
_entity.id
_entity.type
_entity.pdbx_description
1 polymer ?
#
loop_
_entity_poly.entity_id
_entity_poly.type
_entity_poly.pdbx_seq_one_letter_code
_entity_poly.pdbx_strand_id
1 'polypeptide(L)'
;MKKILLVSNQRPNKDGVGNPIMLRMKRSMEENPRVEQVEFLPFANSIRSLLEIRSKARKFDIVHVHFGGLYALVIWFFLLGLGKRKFITFHGTDIHAKSLKSAKTTTLRLKIKLNQWASFLCVRLYDKCGMVAKEMMQYVPNTLKVRYEKKFFLQLLGVDYETFVPSIASEAQKQLGLEQGHYVLFSDVANTPIKRRDIAEAIVNNMGEKYKLLIMCGVKPNVVPLYINAADFVLLTSDEEGSPNIIREALALNKRVYSVDVGDAAKQLKGLKNSLIVSRNALDASKAILQNLESAYIDNTRTKRQKVLDFKCINENVIDLYENS
;
A
#
# COMPACT_ATOMS: atom_id res chain seq x y z
N MET A 1 16.87 9.37 -21.28
CA MET A 1 16.71 9.29 -19.81
C MET A 1 15.72 10.37 -19.37
N LYS A 2 14.92 10.13 -18.36
CA LYS A 2 13.86 11.05 -17.89
C LYS A 2 14.14 11.54 -16.47
N LYS A 3 13.76 12.78 -16.19
CA LYS A 3 13.75 13.37 -14.84
C LYS A 3 12.34 13.27 -14.27
N ILE A 4 12.18 12.67 -13.11
CA ILE A 4 10.89 12.30 -12.53
C ILE A 4 10.72 12.99 -11.18
N LEU A 5 9.63 13.74 -11.00
CA LEU A 5 9.21 14.32 -9.74
C LEU A 5 8.03 13.52 -9.18
N LEU A 6 8.26 12.82 -8.08
CA LEU A 6 7.22 12.11 -7.33
C LEU A 6 6.60 13.08 -6.31
N VAL A 7 5.27 13.11 -6.21
CA VAL A 7 4.54 13.95 -5.26
C VAL A 7 3.49 13.13 -4.53
N SER A 8 3.40 13.26 -3.22
CA SER A 8 2.39 12.58 -2.40
C SER A 8 1.87 13.49 -1.29
N ASN A 9 0.60 13.32 -0.91
CA ASN A 9 -0.02 14.07 0.20
C ASN A 9 0.35 13.53 1.58
N GLN A 10 1.09 12.45 1.66
CA GLN A 10 1.53 11.90 2.94
C GLN A 10 2.73 12.67 3.46
N ARG A 11 2.52 13.40 4.55
CA ARG A 11 3.57 14.14 5.24
C ARG A 11 4.61 13.19 5.82
N PRO A 12 5.86 13.63 5.93
CA PRO A 12 6.84 12.96 6.78
C PRO A 12 6.25 12.78 8.20
N ASN A 13 6.56 11.65 8.84
CA ASN A 13 6.28 11.48 10.26
C ASN A 13 7.12 12.47 11.10
N LYS A 14 6.95 12.44 12.44
CA LYS A 14 7.70 13.33 13.36
C LYS A 14 9.22 13.20 13.22
N ASP A 15 9.71 12.06 12.75
CA ASP A 15 11.14 11.79 12.53
C ASP A 15 11.63 12.23 11.13
N GLY A 16 10.81 12.96 10.37
CA GLY A 16 11.15 13.43 9.02
C GLY A 16 11.13 12.33 7.94
N VAL A 17 10.75 11.12 8.30
CA VAL A 17 10.66 10.01 7.34
C VAL A 17 9.37 10.15 6.54
N GLY A 18 9.51 10.31 5.24
CA GLY A 18 8.39 10.39 4.30
C GLY A 18 7.66 9.06 4.13
N ASN A 19 6.71 9.01 3.21
CA ASN A 19 5.99 7.78 2.87
C ASN A 19 6.98 6.67 2.48
N PRO A 20 7.04 5.54 3.21
CA PRO A 20 8.00 4.47 2.92
C PRO A 20 7.89 3.92 1.50
N ILE A 21 6.68 3.86 0.95
CA ILE A 21 6.44 3.39 -0.42
C ILE A 21 7.09 4.35 -1.43
N MET A 22 6.91 5.65 -1.23
CA MET A 22 7.49 6.66 -2.11
C MET A 22 9.02 6.68 -2.03
N LEU A 23 9.58 6.48 -0.85
CA LEU A 23 11.03 6.43 -0.66
C LEU A 23 11.64 5.17 -1.31
N ARG A 24 11.00 4.02 -1.17
CA ARG A 24 11.43 2.77 -1.84
C ARG A 24 11.31 2.90 -3.36
N MET A 25 10.20 3.47 -3.85
CA MET A 25 10.00 3.73 -5.28
C MET A 25 11.07 4.68 -5.83
N LYS A 26 11.35 5.78 -5.13
CA LYS A 26 12.41 6.72 -5.47
C LYS A 26 13.76 6.00 -5.58
N ARG A 27 14.18 5.26 -4.53
CA ARG A 27 15.45 4.54 -4.51
C ARG A 27 15.57 3.56 -5.68
N SER A 28 14.55 2.74 -5.91
CA SER A 28 14.54 1.76 -7.00
C SER A 28 14.59 2.42 -8.39
N MET A 29 14.00 3.60 -8.56
CA MET A 29 14.09 4.36 -9.81
C MET A 29 15.46 5.03 -9.97
N GLU A 30 16.08 5.50 -8.89
CA GLU A 30 17.44 6.08 -8.92
C GLU A 30 18.51 5.05 -9.33
N GLU A 31 18.29 3.79 -9.02
CA GLU A 31 19.19 2.68 -9.40
C GLU A 31 19.00 2.26 -10.87
N ASN A 32 17.97 2.76 -11.58
CA ASN A 32 17.69 2.37 -12.95
C ASN A 32 18.46 3.25 -13.96
N PRO A 33 19.29 2.67 -14.86
CA PRO A 33 20.12 3.44 -15.78
C PRO A 33 19.35 4.27 -16.81
N ARG A 34 18.03 4.04 -16.97
CA ARG A 34 17.15 4.78 -17.87
C ARG A 34 16.59 6.07 -17.24
N VAL A 35 16.80 6.25 -15.94
CA VAL A 35 16.33 7.42 -15.19
C VAL A 35 17.51 8.34 -14.92
N GLU A 36 17.38 9.61 -15.26
CA GLU A 36 18.45 10.61 -15.04
C GLU A 36 18.40 11.15 -13.61
N GLN A 37 17.20 11.44 -13.12
CA GLN A 37 16.99 12.03 -11.79
C GLN A 37 15.61 11.69 -11.26
N VAL A 38 15.51 11.36 -9.98
CA VAL A 38 14.24 11.23 -9.26
C VAL A 38 14.26 12.10 -8.01
N GLU A 39 13.22 12.88 -7.79
CA GLU A 39 13.02 13.63 -6.55
C GLU A 39 11.64 13.30 -5.98
N PHE A 40 11.53 13.22 -4.66
CA PHE A 40 10.25 13.06 -3.96
C PHE A 40 9.94 14.31 -3.15
N LEU A 41 8.76 14.91 -3.39
CA LEU A 41 8.24 16.04 -2.61
C LEU A 41 6.95 15.65 -1.89
N PRO A 42 6.94 15.69 -0.55
CA PRO A 42 5.70 15.58 0.22
C PRO A 42 4.90 16.89 0.12
N PHE A 43 3.63 16.79 -0.19
CA PHE A 43 2.73 17.95 -0.20
C PHE A 43 2.25 18.30 1.22
N ALA A 44 2.55 19.51 1.67
CA ALA A 44 2.29 19.98 3.03
C ALA A 44 0.97 20.76 3.21
N ASN A 45 0.01 20.63 2.29
CA ASN A 45 -1.28 21.37 2.30
C ASN A 45 -1.13 22.89 2.47
N SER A 46 -0.15 23.47 1.82
CA SER A 46 0.11 24.91 1.87
C SER A 46 0.41 25.48 0.49
N ILE A 47 0.16 26.77 0.29
CA ILE A 47 0.49 27.48 -0.96
C ILE A 47 1.99 27.45 -1.22
N ARG A 48 2.81 27.53 -0.17
CA ARG A 48 4.27 27.41 -0.28
C ARG A 48 4.69 26.09 -0.88
N SER A 49 4.07 24.97 -0.44
CA SER A 49 4.34 23.64 -0.99
C SER A 49 3.91 23.54 -2.47
N LEU A 50 2.81 24.17 -2.85
CA LEU A 50 2.37 24.21 -4.26
C LEU A 50 3.36 24.99 -5.14
N LEU A 51 3.85 26.14 -4.65
CA LEU A 51 4.84 26.93 -5.36
C LEU A 51 6.18 26.19 -5.48
N GLU A 52 6.58 25.47 -4.43
CA GLU A 52 7.76 24.60 -4.45
C GLU A 52 7.62 23.49 -5.48
N ILE A 53 6.49 22.76 -5.49
CA ILE A 53 6.20 21.72 -6.49
C ILE A 53 6.25 22.31 -7.91
N ARG A 54 5.62 23.48 -8.14
CA ARG A 54 5.65 24.14 -9.45
C ARG A 54 7.08 24.54 -9.86
N SER A 55 7.85 25.10 -8.95
CA SER A 55 9.24 25.51 -9.19
C SER A 55 10.12 24.32 -9.57
N LYS A 56 10.02 23.23 -8.78
CA LYS A 56 10.74 21.97 -9.03
C LYS A 56 10.31 21.33 -10.35
N ALA A 57 9.01 21.24 -10.60
CA ALA A 57 8.44 20.63 -11.81
C ALA A 57 9.01 21.22 -13.12
N ARG A 58 9.45 22.48 -13.12
CA ARG A 58 10.10 23.10 -14.30
C ARG A 58 11.36 22.34 -14.74
N LYS A 59 12.06 21.71 -13.80
CA LYS A 59 13.34 21.01 -14.03
C LYS A 59 13.16 19.51 -14.34
N PHE A 60 11.94 19.00 -14.29
CA PHE A 60 11.60 17.58 -14.49
C PHE A 60 10.78 17.41 -15.76
N ASP A 61 10.83 16.23 -16.37
CA ASP A 61 10.06 15.90 -17.56
C ASP A 61 8.66 15.40 -17.16
N ILE A 62 8.58 14.68 -16.06
CA ILE A 62 7.39 14.01 -15.56
C ILE A 62 7.11 14.44 -14.13
N VAL A 63 5.85 14.71 -13.85
CA VAL A 63 5.34 14.86 -12.48
C VAL A 63 4.36 13.74 -12.22
N HIS A 64 4.69 12.85 -11.29
CA HIS A 64 3.86 11.72 -10.92
C HIS A 64 3.30 11.92 -9.51
N VAL A 65 1.99 12.16 -9.43
CA VAL A 65 1.26 12.39 -8.19
C VAL A 65 0.70 11.06 -7.68
N HIS A 66 0.94 10.74 -6.43
CA HIS A 66 0.38 9.57 -5.76
C HIS A 66 -0.76 9.98 -4.85
N PHE A 67 -1.82 9.19 -4.85
CA PHE A 67 -3.16 9.43 -4.30
C PHE A 67 -3.96 10.48 -5.09
N GLY A 68 -5.23 10.21 -5.27
CA GLY A 68 -6.18 11.12 -5.93
C GLY A 68 -6.81 12.13 -4.96
N GLY A 69 -7.86 12.80 -5.43
CA GLY A 69 -8.65 13.73 -4.65
C GLY A 69 -8.34 15.20 -4.88
N LEU A 70 -8.87 16.05 -3.99
CA LEU A 70 -8.78 17.51 -4.13
C LEU A 70 -7.35 18.01 -4.23
N TYR A 71 -6.43 17.45 -3.45
CA TYR A 71 -5.04 17.91 -3.47
C TYR A 71 -4.37 17.64 -4.83
N ALA A 72 -4.63 16.47 -5.44
CA ALA A 72 -4.10 16.13 -6.74
C ALA A 72 -4.68 17.04 -7.84
N LEU A 73 -5.98 17.36 -7.72
CA LEU A 73 -6.63 18.32 -8.61
C LEU A 73 -6.00 19.72 -8.51
N VAL A 74 -5.74 20.19 -7.29
CA VAL A 74 -5.07 21.49 -7.07
C VAL A 74 -3.65 21.47 -7.63
N ILE A 75 -2.87 20.42 -7.40
CA ILE A 75 -1.53 20.28 -7.99
C ILE A 75 -1.62 20.35 -9.51
N TRP A 76 -2.57 19.65 -10.13
CA TRP A 76 -2.73 19.69 -11.58
C TRP A 76 -2.91 21.12 -12.10
N PHE A 77 -3.75 21.96 -11.44
CA PHE A 77 -3.93 23.38 -11.79
C PHE A 77 -2.63 24.16 -11.67
N PHE A 78 -1.85 23.93 -10.61
CA PHE A 78 -0.55 24.58 -10.43
C PHE A 78 0.50 24.17 -11.46
N LEU A 79 0.33 23.01 -12.11
CA LEU A 79 1.23 22.52 -13.17
C LEU A 79 0.82 22.97 -14.57
N LEU A 80 -0.30 23.71 -14.72
CA LEU A 80 -0.73 24.25 -16.01
C LEU A 80 0.32 25.18 -16.61
N GLY A 81 0.46 25.11 -17.93
CA GLY A 81 1.41 25.94 -18.69
C GLY A 81 2.88 25.50 -18.61
N LEU A 82 3.22 24.43 -17.85
CA LEU A 82 4.60 23.94 -17.78
C LEU A 82 4.96 22.95 -18.90
N GLY A 83 4.00 22.46 -19.70
CA GLY A 83 4.26 21.48 -20.75
C GLY A 83 4.75 20.11 -20.27
N LYS A 84 4.59 19.80 -18.97
CA LYS A 84 5.09 18.56 -18.37
C LYS A 84 4.07 17.45 -18.46
N ARG A 85 4.53 16.19 -18.61
CA ARG A 85 3.68 15.00 -18.50
C ARG A 85 3.26 14.79 -17.05
N LYS A 86 1.97 14.55 -16.83
CA LYS A 86 1.35 14.45 -15.51
C LYS A 86 0.74 13.07 -15.34
N PHE A 87 1.31 12.29 -14.44
CA PHE A 87 0.85 10.96 -14.07
C PHE A 87 0.19 11.04 -12.70
N ILE A 88 -0.82 10.21 -12.48
CA ILE A 88 -1.44 10.01 -11.17
C ILE A 88 -1.58 8.52 -10.88
N THR A 89 -1.32 8.09 -9.64
CA THR A 89 -1.63 6.73 -9.18
C THR A 89 -2.57 6.77 -7.99
N PHE A 90 -3.67 6.03 -8.12
CA PHE A 90 -4.69 5.86 -7.07
C PHE A 90 -4.35 4.66 -6.19
N HIS A 91 -4.54 4.82 -4.86
CA HIS A 91 -4.15 3.83 -3.85
C HIS A 91 -5.31 3.13 -3.15
N GLY A 92 -6.55 3.51 -3.42
CA GLY A 92 -7.76 2.87 -2.89
C GLY A 92 -8.73 3.88 -2.29
N THR A 93 -8.54 4.31 -1.06
CA THR A 93 -9.43 5.24 -0.34
C THR A 93 -9.67 6.57 -1.05
N ASP A 94 -8.79 6.92 -1.96
CA ASP A 94 -8.83 8.13 -2.78
C ASP A 94 -9.79 8.02 -3.99
N ILE A 95 -10.16 6.81 -4.41
CA ILE A 95 -11.05 6.61 -5.56
C ILE A 95 -12.36 5.90 -5.20
N HIS A 96 -12.36 5.05 -4.16
CA HIS A 96 -13.60 4.44 -3.69
C HIS A 96 -14.18 5.24 -2.52
N ALA A 97 -15.49 5.26 -2.40
CA ALA A 97 -16.19 5.96 -1.32
C ALA A 97 -16.77 4.97 -0.28
N LYS A 98 -16.11 3.83 -0.03
CA LYS A 98 -16.60 2.82 0.93
C LYS A 98 -16.73 3.39 2.33
N SER A 99 -15.81 4.28 2.73
CA SER A 99 -15.85 5.01 4.01
C SER A 99 -17.11 5.88 4.22
N LEU A 100 -17.94 6.08 3.17
CA LEU A 100 -19.26 6.69 3.33
C LEU A 100 -20.18 5.92 4.27
N LYS A 101 -20.04 4.58 4.32
CA LYS A 101 -20.86 3.73 5.20
C LYS A 101 -20.53 3.92 6.68
N SER A 102 -19.25 4.17 6.99
CA SER A 102 -18.75 4.40 8.34
C SER A 102 -18.72 5.88 8.76
N ALA A 103 -19.02 6.82 7.84
CA ALA A 103 -19.00 8.23 8.11
C ALA A 103 -20.15 8.65 9.04
N LYS A 104 -19.79 9.06 10.26
CA LYS A 104 -20.72 9.43 11.34
C LYS A 104 -21.38 10.80 11.14
N THR A 105 -20.80 11.70 10.33
CA THR A 105 -21.31 13.07 10.15
C THR A 105 -21.57 13.40 8.68
N THR A 106 -22.54 14.28 8.43
CA THR A 106 -22.88 14.78 7.08
C THR A 106 -21.67 15.49 6.45
N THR A 107 -20.94 16.27 7.23
CA THR A 107 -19.72 16.96 6.78
C THR A 107 -18.66 15.98 6.29
N LEU A 108 -18.44 14.88 7.01
CA LEU A 108 -17.49 13.84 6.60
C LEU A 108 -17.95 13.15 5.31
N ARG A 109 -19.24 12.83 5.19
CA ARG A 109 -19.82 12.26 3.97
C ARG A 109 -19.62 13.18 2.76
N LEU A 110 -19.88 14.48 2.93
CA LEU A 110 -19.65 15.46 1.87
C LEU A 110 -18.18 15.54 1.45
N LYS A 111 -17.27 15.56 2.42
CA LYS A 111 -15.82 15.53 2.18
C LYS A 111 -15.40 14.32 1.35
N ILE A 112 -15.88 13.12 1.70
CA ILE A 112 -15.55 11.87 0.98
C ILE A 112 -16.06 11.94 -0.46
N LYS A 113 -17.33 12.37 -0.66
CA LYS A 113 -17.92 12.51 -2.01
C LYS A 113 -17.17 13.54 -2.86
N LEU A 114 -16.81 14.68 -2.28
CA LEU A 114 -16.07 15.73 -2.97
C LEU A 114 -14.67 15.24 -3.38
N ASN A 115 -14.00 14.52 -2.49
CA ASN A 115 -12.69 13.94 -2.78
C ASN A 115 -12.76 12.89 -3.90
N GLN A 116 -13.76 12.02 -3.88
CA GLN A 116 -14.00 11.04 -4.95
C GLN A 116 -14.32 11.73 -6.29
N TRP A 117 -15.17 12.75 -6.28
CA TRP A 117 -15.47 13.54 -7.47
C TRP A 117 -14.20 14.18 -8.05
N ALA A 118 -13.34 14.75 -7.21
CA ALA A 118 -12.06 15.30 -7.63
C ALA A 118 -11.14 14.22 -8.22
N SER A 119 -11.14 13.00 -7.68
CA SER A 119 -10.41 11.87 -8.27
C SER A 119 -10.91 11.52 -9.66
N PHE A 120 -12.22 11.54 -9.91
CA PHE A 120 -12.77 11.32 -11.24
C PHE A 120 -12.45 12.45 -12.23
N LEU A 121 -12.32 13.69 -11.75
CA LEU A 121 -11.76 14.78 -12.57
C LEU A 121 -10.29 14.55 -12.89
N CYS A 122 -9.49 14.07 -11.93
CA CYS A 122 -8.10 13.73 -12.20
C CYS A 122 -7.94 12.68 -13.30
N VAL A 123 -8.84 11.68 -13.39
CA VAL A 123 -8.85 10.71 -14.52
C VAL A 123 -8.98 11.41 -15.88
N ARG A 124 -9.74 12.50 -15.96
CA ARG A 124 -9.89 13.28 -17.21
C ARG A 124 -8.65 14.11 -17.52
N LEU A 125 -8.05 14.69 -16.51
CA LEU A 125 -7.06 15.77 -16.61
C LEU A 125 -5.62 15.27 -16.71
N TYR A 126 -5.26 14.21 -15.99
CA TYR A 126 -3.93 13.62 -16.04
C TYR A 126 -3.71 12.83 -17.33
N ASP A 127 -2.46 12.74 -17.78
CA ASP A 127 -2.09 12.03 -19.01
C ASP A 127 -2.18 10.52 -18.84
N LYS A 128 -1.77 9.99 -17.68
CA LYS A 128 -1.84 8.57 -17.32
C LYS A 128 -2.33 8.37 -15.88
N CYS A 129 -3.07 7.29 -15.66
CA CYS A 129 -3.78 6.98 -14.43
C CYS A 129 -3.45 5.57 -13.96
N GLY A 130 -2.58 5.46 -12.97
CA GLY A 130 -2.19 4.20 -12.33
C GLY A 130 -3.21 3.72 -11.30
N MET A 131 -3.38 2.41 -11.21
CA MET A 131 -4.14 1.74 -10.17
C MET A 131 -3.23 0.74 -9.46
N VAL A 132 -3.18 0.76 -8.13
CA VAL A 132 -2.32 -0.18 -7.39
C VAL A 132 -2.87 -1.61 -7.37
N ALA A 133 -4.13 -1.80 -7.76
CA ALA A 133 -4.75 -3.10 -7.96
C ALA A 133 -5.76 -3.04 -9.10
N LYS A 134 -5.85 -4.11 -9.90
CA LYS A 134 -6.80 -4.20 -11.04
C LYS A 134 -8.26 -4.08 -10.56
N GLU A 135 -8.55 -4.60 -9.39
CA GLU A 135 -9.85 -4.60 -8.74
C GLU A 135 -10.37 -3.18 -8.47
N MET A 136 -9.47 -2.19 -8.34
CA MET A 136 -9.85 -0.80 -8.14
C MET A 136 -10.61 -0.20 -9.34
N MET A 137 -10.44 -0.77 -10.52
CA MET A 137 -11.17 -0.34 -11.72
C MET A 137 -12.70 -0.44 -11.55
N GLN A 138 -13.22 -1.31 -10.68
CA GLN A 138 -14.66 -1.41 -10.39
C GLN A 138 -15.26 -0.11 -9.82
N TYR A 139 -14.43 0.73 -9.16
CA TYR A 139 -14.87 1.99 -8.55
C TYR A 139 -14.86 3.17 -9.51
N VAL A 140 -14.25 3.03 -10.68
CA VAL A 140 -14.27 4.05 -11.74
C VAL A 140 -15.58 3.93 -12.52
N PRO A 141 -16.31 5.03 -12.76
CA PRO A 141 -17.49 5.02 -13.60
C PRO A 141 -17.22 4.44 -15.00
N ASN A 142 -18.13 3.62 -15.52
CA ASN A 142 -17.96 2.97 -16.82
C ASN A 142 -17.72 3.97 -17.97
N THR A 143 -18.38 5.11 -17.93
CA THR A 143 -18.20 6.20 -18.90
C THR A 143 -16.75 6.72 -18.94
N LEU A 144 -16.10 6.79 -17.79
CA LEU A 144 -14.69 7.20 -17.70
C LEU A 144 -13.75 6.07 -18.13
N LYS A 145 -14.05 4.80 -17.75
CA LYS A 145 -13.26 3.64 -18.17
C LYS A 145 -13.18 3.54 -19.69
N VAL A 146 -14.31 3.57 -20.36
CA VAL A 146 -14.38 3.46 -21.83
C VAL A 146 -13.71 4.65 -22.50
N ARG A 147 -14.04 5.86 -22.06
CA ARG A 147 -13.53 7.10 -22.70
C ARG A 147 -12.03 7.29 -22.55
N TYR A 148 -11.46 6.84 -21.42
CA TYR A 148 -10.06 7.07 -21.07
C TYR A 148 -9.29 5.76 -20.90
N GLU A 149 -9.71 4.66 -21.53
CA GLU A 149 -9.11 3.34 -21.42
C GLU A 149 -7.59 3.36 -21.56
N LYS A 150 -7.08 4.05 -22.58
CA LYS A 150 -5.63 4.16 -22.90
C LYS A 150 -4.81 4.93 -21.86
N LYS A 151 -5.47 5.62 -20.91
CA LYS A 151 -4.77 6.29 -19.82
C LYS A 151 -4.46 5.36 -18.65
N PHE A 152 -5.26 4.30 -18.45
CA PHE A 152 -5.13 3.43 -17.29
C PHE A 152 -3.95 2.48 -17.44
N PHE A 153 -3.23 2.32 -16.35
CA PHE A 153 -2.19 1.30 -16.21
C PHE A 153 -2.21 0.70 -14.80
N LEU A 154 -1.64 -0.50 -14.67
CA LEU A 154 -1.50 -1.16 -13.38
C LEU A 154 -0.13 -0.81 -12.81
N GLN A 155 -0.12 -0.21 -11.63
CA GLN A 155 1.08 0.07 -10.86
C GLN A 155 1.01 -0.69 -9.54
N LEU A 156 1.42 -1.94 -9.55
CA LEU A 156 1.52 -2.72 -8.32
C LEU A 156 2.47 -2.02 -7.32
N LEU A 157 2.21 -2.22 -6.05
CA LEU A 157 3.15 -1.82 -5.02
C LEU A 157 4.11 -3.00 -4.78
N GLY A 158 5.39 -2.76 -4.97
CA GLY A 158 6.41 -3.77 -4.81
C GLY A 158 6.84 -3.99 -3.35
N VAL A 159 7.70 -4.99 -3.17
CA VAL A 159 8.42 -5.23 -1.94
C VAL A 159 9.91 -5.03 -2.18
N ASP A 160 10.59 -4.44 -1.24
CA ASP A 160 12.04 -4.36 -1.21
C ASP A 160 12.60 -5.66 -0.64
N TYR A 161 12.99 -6.57 -1.53
CA TYR A 161 13.51 -7.89 -1.15
C TYR A 161 14.93 -7.83 -0.54
N GLU A 162 15.61 -6.70 -0.59
CA GLU A 162 16.87 -6.47 0.11
C GLU A 162 16.61 -6.16 1.59
N THR A 163 15.55 -5.39 1.89
CA THR A 163 15.14 -5.05 3.26
C THR A 163 14.31 -6.18 3.91
N PHE A 164 13.40 -6.79 3.14
CA PHE A 164 12.54 -7.87 3.64
C PHE A 164 13.22 -9.23 3.46
N VAL A 165 14.11 -9.58 4.40
CA VAL A 165 14.85 -10.83 4.42
C VAL A 165 14.31 -11.73 5.55
N PRO A 166 14.00 -13.01 5.28
CA PRO A 166 13.60 -13.96 6.31
C PRO A 166 14.68 -14.12 7.39
N SER A 167 14.30 -14.13 8.66
CA SER A 167 15.15 -14.43 9.78
C SER A 167 14.47 -15.36 10.79
N ILE A 168 15.24 -15.88 11.75
CA ILE A 168 14.74 -16.76 12.80
C ILE A 168 13.83 -15.97 13.75
N ALA A 169 12.63 -16.50 14.02
CA ALA A 169 11.62 -15.80 14.82
C ALA A 169 12.14 -15.47 16.25
N SER A 170 12.82 -16.40 16.90
CA SER A 170 13.38 -16.20 18.25
C SER A 170 14.42 -15.08 18.31
N GLU A 171 15.23 -14.91 17.26
CA GLU A 171 16.19 -13.82 17.16
C GLU A 171 15.48 -12.47 16.98
N ALA A 172 14.46 -12.46 16.13
CA ALA A 172 13.64 -11.26 15.91
C ALA A 172 12.88 -10.86 17.20
N GLN A 173 12.31 -11.84 17.92
CA GLN A 173 11.68 -11.63 19.22
C GLN A 173 12.65 -11.02 20.22
N LYS A 174 13.85 -11.57 20.34
CA LYS A 174 14.91 -11.04 21.23
C LYS A 174 15.27 -9.59 20.90
N GLN A 175 15.42 -9.25 19.61
CA GLN A 175 15.74 -7.88 19.18
C GLN A 175 14.59 -6.89 19.48
N LEU A 176 13.35 -7.37 19.53
CA LEU A 176 12.18 -6.57 19.91
C LEU A 176 11.96 -6.52 21.44
N GLY A 177 12.79 -7.21 22.24
CA GLY A 177 12.59 -7.32 23.68
C GLY A 177 11.38 -8.16 24.08
N LEU A 178 10.93 -9.06 23.20
CA LEU A 178 9.82 -9.97 23.45
C LEU A 178 10.34 -11.26 24.11
N GLU A 179 9.51 -11.86 24.98
CA GLU A 179 9.73 -13.23 25.43
C GLU A 179 9.58 -14.21 24.26
N GLN A 180 10.25 -15.36 24.34
CA GLN A 180 10.02 -16.41 23.36
C GLN A 180 8.56 -16.90 23.42
N GLY A 181 7.90 -17.00 22.27
CA GLY A 181 6.49 -17.40 22.23
C GLY A 181 5.90 -17.39 20.83
N HIS A 182 4.62 -17.70 20.79
CA HIS A 182 3.85 -17.66 19.55
C HIS A 182 3.14 -16.30 19.38
N TYR A 183 3.48 -15.59 18.33
CA TYR A 183 2.97 -14.25 18.08
C TYR A 183 2.16 -14.19 16.78
N VAL A 184 1.03 -13.51 16.85
CA VAL A 184 0.20 -13.15 15.71
C VAL A 184 0.39 -11.68 15.41
N LEU A 185 0.95 -11.33 14.26
CA LEU A 185 1.17 -9.94 13.91
C LEU A 185 -0.12 -9.29 13.41
N PHE A 186 -0.48 -8.19 14.03
CA PHE A 186 -1.54 -7.29 13.60
C PHE A 186 -0.95 -5.91 13.27
N SER A 187 -1.12 -5.48 12.02
CA SER A 187 -0.60 -4.18 11.57
C SER A 187 -1.66 -3.09 11.67
N ASP A 188 -1.46 -2.17 12.59
CA ASP A 188 -2.31 -0.99 12.82
C ASP A 188 -1.48 0.30 12.84
N VAL A 189 -0.81 0.59 11.76
CA VAL A 189 0.17 1.68 11.65
C VAL A 189 -0.41 3.04 12.08
N ALA A 190 -1.71 3.25 11.90
CA ALA A 190 -2.37 4.54 12.16
C ALA A 190 -3.36 4.51 13.34
N ASN A 191 -3.44 3.40 14.07
CA ASN A 191 -4.41 3.18 15.15
C ASN A 191 -5.84 3.56 14.72
N THR A 192 -6.30 2.98 13.62
CA THR A 192 -7.58 3.35 13.00
C THR A 192 -8.63 2.27 13.19
N PRO A 193 -9.89 2.63 13.51
CA PRO A 193 -10.99 1.65 13.66
C PRO A 193 -11.21 0.77 12.42
N ILE A 194 -10.82 1.25 11.24
CA ILE A 194 -10.99 0.53 9.97
C ILE A 194 -10.18 -0.78 9.92
N LYS A 195 -9.11 -0.87 10.73
CA LYS A 195 -8.28 -2.08 10.83
C LYS A 195 -8.94 -3.21 11.61
N ARG A 196 -10.01 -2.90 12.36
CA ARG A 196 -10.80 -3.87 13.13
C ARG A 196 -9.93 -4.71 14.07
N ARG A 197 -9.17 -4.00 14.91
CA ARG A 197 -8.38 -4.61 15.98
C ARG A 197 -9.24 -5.49 16.91
N ASP A 198 -10.49 -5.09 17.15
CA ASP A 198 -11.48 -5.85 17.91
C ASP A 198 -11.66 -7.27 17.40
N ILE A 199 -11.74 -7.46 16.09
CA ILE A 199 -11.85 -8.79 15.45
C ILE A 199 -10.53 -9.56 15.61
N ALA A 200 -9.39 -8.93 15.43
CA ALA A 200 -8.09 -9.59 15.58
C ALA A 200 -7.89 -10.10 17.02
N GLU A 201 -8.19 -9.28 18.02
CA GLU A 201 -8.14 -9.66 19.44
C GLU A 201 -9.08 -10.84 19.73
N ALA A 202 -10.33 -10.80 19.24
CA ALA A 202 -11.27 -11.89 19.44
C ALA A 202 -10.81 -13.20 18.77
N ILE A 203 -10.22 -13.16 17.58
CA ILE A 203 -9.66 -14.33 16.90
C ILE A 203 -8.53 -14.94 17.74
N VAL A 204 -7.56 -14.12 18.18
CA VAL A 204 -6.41 -14.61 18.94
C VAL A 204 -6.83 -15.16 20.29
N ASN A 205 -7.77 -14.52 20.99
CA ASN A 205 -8.31 -15.02 22.24
C ASN A 205 -8.98 -16.41 22.07
N ASN A 206 -9.69 -16.64 20.96
CA ASN A 206 -10.27 -17.95 20.64
C ASN A 206 -9.24 -19.03 20.27
N MET A 207 -8.00 -18.65 19.94
CA MET A 207 -6.91 -19.60 19.66
C MET A 207 -6.23 -20.13 20.93
N GLY A 208 -6.52 -19.56 22.09
CA GLY A 208 -5.99 -19.96 23.40
C GLY A 208 -4.72 -19.18 23.79
N GLU A 209 -4.31 -19.39 25.06
CA GLU A 209 -3.22 -18.62 25.71
C GLU A 209 -1.83 -18.78 25.07
N LYS A 210 -1.66 -19.82 24.26
CA LYS A 210 -0.42 -20.06 23.53
C LYS A 210 -0.08 -18.89 22.56
N TYR A 211 -1.10 -18.24 21.99
CA TYR A 211 -0.92 -17.18 20.99
C TYR A 211 -1.10 -15.80 21.61
N LYS A 212 -0.14 -14.90 21.34
CA LYS A 212 -0.16 -13.51 21.78
C LYS A 212 -0.31 -12.57 20.56
N LEU A 213 -1.20 -11.57 20.65
CA LEU A 213 -1.33 -10.57 19.60
C LEU A 213 -0.15 -9.58 19.68
N LEU A 214 0.64 -9.50 18.61
CA LEU A 214 1.72 -8.52 18.45
C LEU A 214 1.22 -7.35 17.60
N ILE A 215 1.01 -6.20 18.23
CA ILE A 215 0.48 -5.02 17.55
C ILE A 215 1.63 -4.18 17.01
N MET A 216 1.69 -4.02 15.70
CA MET A 216 2.65 -3.15 15.03
C MET A 216 2.00 -1.79 14.75
N CYS A 217 2.27 -0.81 15.63
CA CYS A 217 1.73 0.55 15.55
C CYS A 217 2.86 1.58 15.68
N GLY A 218 2.90 2.57 14.77
CA GLY A 218 3.84 3.69 14.85
C GLY A 218 5.32 3.33 14.72
N VAL A 219 5.65 2.13 14.21
CA VAL A 219 7.04 1.67 14.07
C VAL A 219 7.72 2.29 12.85
N LYS A 220 9.05 2.44 12.93
CA LYS A 220 9.85 2.90 11.79
C LYS A 220 9.84 1.86 10.67
N PRO A 221 9.86 2.28 9.38
CA PRO A 221 9.77 1.37 8.24
C PRO A 221 10.85 0.28 8.19
N ASN A 222 12.06 0.57 8.68
CA ASN A 222 13.16 -0.38 8.73
C ASN A 222 12.99 -1.46 9.81
N VAL A 223 12.08 -1.27 10.76
CA VAL A 223 11.78 -2.23 11.84
C VAL A 223 10.61 -3.15 11.46
N VAL A 224 9.83 -2.81 10.44
CA VAL A 224 8.68 -3.61 9.97
C VAL A 224 9.07 -5.07 9.67
N PRO A 225 10.17 -5.37 8.94
CA PRO A 225 10.59 -6.75 8.69
C PRO A 225 10.86 -7.54 9.97
N LEU A 226 11.37 -6.88 11.01
CA LEU A 226 11.65 -7.51 12.30
C LEU A 226 10.36 -7.96 13.00
N TYR A 227 9.32 -7.09 13.02
CA TYR A 227 8.00 -7.45 13.55
C TYR A 227 7.37 -8.63 12.81
N ILE A 228 7.46 -8.63 11.46
CA ILE A 228 6.91 -9.74 10.67
C ILE A 228 7.70 -11.03 10.95
N ASN A 229 9.03 -10.96 11.03
CA ASN A 229 9.86 -12.12 11.34
C ASN A 229 9.61 -12.69 12.74
N ALA A 230 9.32 -11.86 13.73
CA ALA A 230 9.03 -12.27 15.09
C ALA A 230 7.71 -13.06 15.24
N ALA A 231 6.79 -12.92 14.30
CA ALA A 231 5.48 -13.57 14.36
C ALA A 231 5.45 -14.91 13.63
N ASP A 232 4.54 -15.79 14.05
CA ASP A 232 4.22 -17.06 13.36
C ASP A 232 3.48 -16.78 12.05
N PHE A 233 2.56 -15.82 12.09
CA PHE A 233 1.79 -15.39 10.93
C PHE A 233 1.29 -13.96 11.07
N VAL A 234 0.81 -13.41 9.95
CA VAL A 234 0.17 -12.09 9.88
C VAL A 234 -1.34 -12.25 9.77
N LEU A 235 -2.07 -11.49 10.57
CA LEU A 235 -3.53 -11.43 10.57
C LEU A 235 -4.02 -10.07 10.08
N LEU A 236 -4.90 -10.05 9.07
CA LEU A 236 -5.51 -8.86 8.50
C LEU A 236 -7.03 -8.94 8.62
N THR A 237 -7.63 -8.02 9.38
CA THR A 237 -9.07 -7.99 9.68
C THR A 237 -9.77 -6.72 9.17
N SER A 238 -9.09 -5.90 8.40
CA SER A 238 -9.54 -4.58 7.94
C SER A 238 -10.91 -4.62 7.23
N ASP A 239 -11.72 -3.57 7.44
CA ASP A 239 -12.96 -3.37 6.69
C ASP A 239 -12.69 -2.86 5.27
N GLU A 240 -11.61 -2.09 5.10
CA GLU A 240 -11.26 -1.47 3.81
C GLU A 240 -9.75 -1.50 3.57
N GLU A 241 -9.36 -1.97 2.38
CA GLU A 241 -8.02 -1.89 1.84
C GLU A 241 -8.09 -1.64 0.32
N GLY A 242 -7.05 -1.08 -0.25
CA GLY A 242 -6.86 -1.06 -1.69
C GLY A 242 -6.12 -2.31 -2.14
N SER A 243 -4.84 -2.36 -1.79
CA SER A 243 -3.93 -3.50 -2.00
C SER A 243 -2.99 -3.56 -0.80
N PRO A 244 -3.28 -4.42 0.20
CA PRO A 244 -2.57 -4.39 1.48
C PRO A 244 -1.12 -4.84 1.34
N ASN A 245 -0.19 -3.91 1.60
CA ASN A 245 1.25 -4.17 1.50
C ASN A 245 1.74 -5.22 2.47
N ILE A 246 1.16 -5.26 3.67
CA ILE A 246 1.55 -6.21 4.71
C ILE A 246 1.46 -7.67 4.25
N ILE A 247 0.52 -7.99 3.34
CA ILE A 247 0.42 -9.34 2.75
C ILE A 247 1.68 -9.62 1.92
N ARG A 248 2.05 -8.72 1.01
CA ARG A 248 3.24 -8.89 0.16
C ARG A 248 4.52 -8.95 0.97
N GLU A 249 4.63 -8.09 1.98
CA GLU A 249 5.77 -8.01 2.89
C GLU A 249 5.91 -9.32 3.71
N ALA A 250 4.81 -9.87 4.22
CA ALA A 250 4.80 -11.15 4.91
C ALA A 250 5.17 -12.33 3.99
N LEU A 251 4.62 -12.36 2.78
CA LEU A 251 4.93 -13.40 1.79
C LEU A 251 6.39 -13.32 1.31
N ALA A 252 7.00 -12.13 1.26
CA ALA A 252 8.42 -11.98 0.98
C ALA A 252 9.31 -12.55 2.10
N LEU A 253 8.78 -12.64 3.31
CA LEU A 253 9.45 -13.26 4.47
C LEU A 253 9.05 -14.72 4.69
N ASN A 254 8.36 -15.35 3.71
CA ASN A 254 7.82 -16.71 3.79
C ASN A 254 6.86 -16.93 4.98
N LYS A 255 6.21 -15.85 5.46
CA LYS A 255 5.23 -15.96 6.55
C LYS A 255 3.86 -16.33 6.03
N ARG A 256 3.12 -17.07 6.85
CA ARG A 256 1.69 -17.35 6.65
C ARG A 256 0.89 -16.06 6.79
N VAL A 257 -0.19 -15.95 6.03
CA VAL A 257 -1.10 -14.80 6.10
C VAL A 257 -2.54 -15.30 6.19
N TYR A 258 -3.25 -14.80 7.18
CA TYR A 258 -4.69 -15.00 7.29
C TYR A 258 -5.37 -13.64 7.17
N SER A 259 -6.28 -13.53 6.23
CA SER A 259 -6.92 -12.25 5.90
C SER A 259 -8.41 -12.42 5.71
N VAL A 260 -9.19 -11.47 6.16
CA VAL A 260 -10.56 -11.34 5.65
C VAL A 260 -10.53 -10.96 4.17
N ASP A 261 -11.62 -11.19 3.44
CA ASP A 261 -11.72 -10.78 2.03
C ASP A 261 -11.84 -9.26 1.93
N VAL A 262 -10.71 -8.61 1.65
CA VAL A 262 -10.60 -7.16 1.58
C VAL A 262 -9.58 -6.72 0.53
N GLY A 263 -9.88 -5.67 -0.23
CA GLY A 263 -9.02 -5.19 -1.32
C GLY A 263 -8.75 -6.28 -2.35
N ASP A 264 -7.49 -6.56 -2.61
CA ASP A 264 -7.03 -7.66 -3.46
C ASP A 264 -6.42 -8.84 -2.66
N ALA A 265 -6.72 -8.94 -1.35
CA ALA A 265 -6.17 -9.97 -0.47
C ALA A 265 -6.39 -11.39 -1.00
N ALA A 266 -7.62 -11.71 -1.42
CA ALA A 266 -7.95 -13.02 -1.99
C ALA A 266 -7.08 -13.36 -3.21
N LYS A 267 -6.79 -12.38 -4.06
CA LYS A 267 -5.90 -12.55 -5.23
C LYS A 267 -4.45 -12.74 -4.81
N GLN A 268 -3.99 -11.97 -3.82
CA GLN A 268 -2.63 -12.11 -3.30
C GLN A 268 -2.40 -13.48 -2.66
N LEU A 269 -3.40 -14.07 -2.02
CA LEU A 269 -3.30 -15.38 -1.36
C LEU A 269 -3.67 -16.57 -2.25
N LYS A 270 -4.17 -16.32 -3.47
CA LYS A 270 -4.61 -17.39 -4.38
C LYS A 270 -3.50 -18.40 -4.66
N GLY A 271 -3.84 -19.69 -4.50
CA GLY A 271 -2.93 -20.81 -4.76
C GLY A 271 -1.90 -21.08 -3.66
N LEU A 272 -1.95 -20.37 -2.54
CA LEU A 272 -1.17 -20.69 -1.35
C LEU A 272 -1.91 -21.72 -0.50
N LYS A 273 -1.18 -22.69 0.07
CA LYS A 273 -1.76 -23.74 0.92
C LYS A 273 -1.71 -23.37 2.40
N ASN A 274 -0.76 -22.55 2.79
CA ASN A 274 -0.51 -22.15 4.18
C ASN A 274 -1.02 -20.74 4.51
N SER A 275 -1.83 -20.14 3.64
CA SER A 275 -2.44 -18.83 3.85
C SER A 275 -3.89 -18.86 3.38
N LEU A 276 -4.81 -18.26 4.13
CA LEU A 276 -6.25 -18.38 3.87
C LEU A 276 -6.96 -17.02 3.90
N ILE A 277 -8.05 -16.95 3.14
CA ILE A 277 -9.11 -15.98 3.41
C ILE A 277 -10.00 -16.57 4.50
N VAL A 278 -10.18 -15.84 5.59
CA VAL A 278 -10.93 -16.26 6.78
C VAL A 278 -12.20 -15.45 6.96
N SER A 279 -13.13 -15.99 7.73
CA SER A 279 -14.37 -15.32 8.12
C SER A 279 -14.10 -14.11 9.02
N ARG A 280 -15.02 -13.14 9.01
CA ARG A 280 -15.05 -12.07 10.04
C ARG A 280 -15.59 -12.54 11.37
N ASN A 281 -16.25 -13.72 11.42
CA ASN A 281 -16.62 -14.36 12.67
C ASN A 281 -15.35 -14.90 13.34
N ALA A 282 -15.08 -14.44 14.54
CA ALA A 282 -13.82 -14.73 15.23
C ALA A 282 -13.66 -16.22 15.56
N LEU A 283 -14.76 -16.92 15.92
CA LEU A 283 -14.72 -18.34 16.24
C LEU A 283 -14.44 -19.19 14.99
N ASP A 284 -15.09 -18.88 13.87
CA ASP A 284 -14.88 -19.61 12.61
C ASP A 284 -13.46 -19.37 12.07
N ALA A 285 -13.00 -18.13 12.16
CA ALA A 285 -11.66 -17.75 11.74
C ALA A 285 -10.58 -18.48 12.58
N SER A 286 -10.70 -18.47 13.90
CA SER A 286 -9.73 -19.15 14.79
C SER A 286 -9.65 -20.64 14.52
N LYS A 287 -10.79 -21.33 14.34
CA LYS A 287 -10.83 -22.76 13.97
C LYS A 287 -10.12 -23.04 12.65
N ALA A 288 -10.43 -22.24 11.60
CA ALA A 288 -9.80 -22.40 10.29
C ALA A 288 -8.29 -22.15 10.33
N ILE A 289 -7.85 -21.15 11.10
CA ILE A 289 -6.43 -20.84 11.29
C ILE A 289 -5.74 -21.99 12.01
N LEU A 290 -6.26 -22.46 13.14
CA LEU A 290 -5.66 -23.56 13.92
C LEU A 290 -5.54 -24.82 13.07
N GLN A 291 -6.57 -25.20 12.35
CA GLN A 291 -6.54 -26.35 11.43
C GLN A 291 -5.47 -26.19 10.34
N ASN A 292 -5.33 -24.99 9.77
CA ASN A 292 -4.29 -24.75 8.76
C ASN A 292 -2.88 -24.74 9.34
N LEU A 293 -2.71 -24.33 10.61
CA LEU A 293 -1.42 -24.34 11.31
C LEU A 293 -0.90 -25.76 11.59
N GLU A 294 -1.77 -26.77 11.70
CA GLU A 294 -1.38 -28.18 11.84
C GLU A 294 -0.60 -28.70 10.62
N SER A 295 -0.79 -28.08 9.45
CA SER A 295 -0.03 -28.42 8.26
C SER A 295 1.42 -27.98 8.39
N ALA A 296 2.36 -28.92 8.29
CA ALA A 296 3.80 -28.63 8.24
C ALA A 296 4.25 -27.97 6.92
N TYR A 297 3.35 -27.84 5.95
CA TYR A 297 3.69 -27.27 4.63
C TYR A 297 3.92 -25.76 4.75
N ILE A 298 5.08 -25.31 4.24
CA ILE A 298 5.44 -23.89 4.12
C ILE A 298 5.61 -23.57 2.63
N ASP A 299 4.79 -22.64 2.12
CA ASP A 299 4.97 -22.14 0.77
C ASP A 299 6.26 -21.31 0.67
N ASN A 300 7.14 -21.63 -0.25
CA ASN A 300 8.27 -20.77 -0.58
C ASN A 300 7.78 -19.59 -1.45
N THR A 301 7.10 -18.66 -0.80
CA THR A 301 6.45 -17.52 -1.46
C THR A 301 7.46 -16.47 -1.91
N ARG A 302 8.59 -16.34 -1.19
CA ARG A 302 9.66 -15.40 -1.54
C ARG A 302 10.19 -15.66 -2.95
N THR A 303 10.71 -16.86 -3.20
CA THR A 303 11.34 -17.22 -4.49
C THR A 303 10.34 -17.15 -5.65
N LYS A 304 9.11 -17.61 -5.42
CA LYS A 304 8.05 -17.61 -6.44
C LYS A 304 7.61 -16.20 -6.85
N ARG A 305 7.68 -15.22 -5.95
CA ARG A 305 7.10 -13.90 -6.14
C ARG A 305 8.12 -12.79 -6.34
N GLN A 306 9.37 -13.00 -5.98
CA GLN A 306 10.42 -11.99 -6.10
C GLN A 306 10.51 -11.41 -7.51
N LYS A 307 10.53 -12.26 -8.55
CA LYS A 307 10.62 -11.83 -9.96
C LYS A 307 9.45 -10.93 -10.42
N VAL A 308 8.33 -10.95 -9.70
CA VAL A 308 7.11 -10.23 -10.11
C VAL A 308 6.80 -9.05 -9.20
N LEU A 309 7.20 -9.13 -7.92
CA LEU A 309 6.83 -8.16 -6.89
C LEU A 309 8.01 -7.35 -6.35
N ASP A 310 9.23 -7.59 -6.84
CA ASP A 310 10.35 -6.72 -6.50
C ASP A 310 10.10 -5.30 -7.02
N PHE A 311 10.36 -4.31 -6.20
CA PHE A 311 10.22 -2.90 -6.60
C PHE A 311 10.99 -2.59 -7.89
N LYS A 312 12.16 -3.19 -8.10
CA LYS A 312 12.96 -3.01 -9.30
C LYS A 312 12.18 -3.46 -10.54
N CYS A 313 11.60 -4.67 -10.51
CA CYS A 313 10.81 -5.21 -11.63
C CYS A 313 9.52 -4.43 -11.90
N ILE A 314 8.84 -3.97 -10.82
CA ILE A 314 7.59 -3.20 -10.96
C ILE A 314 7.87 -1.82 -11.56
N ASN A 315 8.93 -1.16 -11.14
CA ASN A 315 9.27 0.17 -11.63
C ASN A 315 9.74 0.16 -13.09
N GLU A 316 10.28 -0.94 -13.61
CA GLU A 316 10.58 -1.10 -15.04
C GLU A 316 9.34 -0.79 -15.89
N ASN A 317 8.20 -1.39 -15.59
CA ASN A 317 6.95 -1.16 -16.32
C ASN A 317 6.50 0.31 -16.28
N VAL A 318 6.73 1.00 -15.15
CA VAL A 318 6.38 2.41 -15.00
C VAL A 318 7.35 3.30 -15.76
N ILE A 319 8.64 2.96 -15.77
CA ILE A 319 9.68 3.66 -16.53
C ILE A 319 9.42 3.54 -18.03
N ASP A 320 9.02 2.36 -18.52
CA ASP A 320 8.60 2.17 -19.92
C ASP A 320 7.46 3.12 -20.31
N LEU A 321 6.49 3.31 -19.40
CA LEU A 321 5.40 4.28 -19.62
C LEU A 321 5.89 5.73 -19.64
N TYR A 322 6.89 6.07 -18.84
CA TYR A 322 7.48 7.41 -18.85
C TYR A 322 8.25 7.71 -20.15
N GLU A 323 8.95 6.73 -20.69
CA GLU A 323 9.69 6.88 -21.94
C GLU A 323 8.78 7.04 -23.15
N ASN A 324 7.66 6.31 -23.16
CA ASN A 324 6.68 6.30 -24.25
C ASN A 324 5.58 7.38 -24.12
N SER A 325 5.81 8.37 -23.26
CA SER A 325 4.79 9.39 -22.95
C SER A 325 5.14 10.76 -23.55
#